data_7e8aa29b91c4cb516cb371eda38b03a7
#
_entry.id   7e8aa29b91c4cb516cb371eda38b03a7
#
_cell.length_a   1.000
_cell.length_b   1.000
_cell.length_c   1.000
_cell.angle_alpha   90.00
_cell.angle_beta   90.00
_cell.angle_gamma   90.00
#
_symmetry.space_group_name_H-M   'P 1'
#
loop_
_entity.id
_entity.type
_entity.pdbx_description
1 polymer ?
#
loop_
_entity_poly.entity_id
_entity_poly.type
_entity_poly.pdbx_seq_one_letter_code
_entity_poly.pdbx_strand_id
1 'polypeptide(L)'
;LYQCMGPRGSLTDMDSSIFKHPIDTGFLHGLKDIYHVLIESRTAALALNNQSGPLKFTEYLSRRVQLVGMELSRLHHGDCGSKHHLEIQVRGERQGSVMSDLRLLEGMNYLDEETGKYRPVRRSDTHLIGKRIKVRTVLGCQHKDPNGVCSTCFGEASRNIARYRNLGHYCVIAFTQIITQMVLSTKHHISSATASVVQLHDNALNHLRAIQD
;
A
#
# COMPACT_ATOMS: atom_id res chain seq x y z
N LEU A 1 -11.30 20.65 -2.71
CA LEU A 1 -12.30 21.71 -2.83
C LEU A 1 -12.05 22.85 -1.84
N TYR A 2 -11.84 22.59 -0.53
CA TYR A 2 -11.64 23.65 0.46
C TYR A 2 -10.45 24.57 0.14
N GLN A 3 -9.30 24.02 -0.27
CA GLN A 3 -8.11 24.81 -0.61
C GLN A 3 -8.20 25.52 -1.97
N CYS A 4 -9.09 25.09 -2.84
CA CYS A 4 -9.34 25.77 -4.11
C CYS A 4 -10.21 27.03 -3.93
N MET A 5 -11.25 26.92 -3.13
CA MET A 5 -12.27 27.97 -2.94
C MET A 5 -12.07 28.76 -1.64
N GLY A 6 -11.67 28.08 -0.58
CA GLY A 6 -11.41 28.68 0.73
C GLY A 6 -9.95 29.15 0.91
N PRO A 7 -9.65 29.81 2.04
CA PRO A 7 -8.30 30.27 2.33
C PRO A 7 -7.33 29.09 2.48
N ARG A 8 -6.08 29.29 2.06
CA ARG A 8 -4.98 28.34 2.31
C ARG A 8 -4.68 28.18 3.80
N GLY A 9 -4.90 29.25 4.56
CA GLY A 9 -4.71 29.28 6.01
C GLY A 9 -3.25 29.38 6.43
N SER A 10 -2.95 28.89 7.64
CA SER A 10 -1.61 28.90 8.21
C SER A 10 -0.76 27.78 7.61
N LEU A 11 0.42 28.14 7.14
CA LEU A 11 1.38 27.23 6.54
C LEU A 11 2.63 27.10 7.40
N THR A 12 3.38 26.03 7.16
CA THR A 12 4.58 25.68 7.95
C THR A 12 5.84 26.05 7.17
N ASP A 13 6.78 26.69 7.86
CA ASP A 13 8.10 27.02 7.32
C ASP A 13 9.06 25.80 7.33
N MET A 14 10.24 25.95 6.75
CA MET A 14 11.27 24.93 6.64
C MET A 14 11.80 24.42 7.99
N ASP A 15 11.74 25.24 9.03
CA ASP A 15 12.10 24.91 10.42
C ASP A 15 10.94 24.28 11.23
N SER A 16 9.82 23.96 10.57
CA SER A 16 8.60 23.45 11.18
C SER A 16 7.83 24.48 12.03
N SER A 17 8.22 25.75 12.04
CA SER A 17 7.44 26.82 12.64
C SER A 17 6.25 27.19 11.74
N ILE A 18 5.21 27.76 12.34
CA ILE A 18 4.04 28.23 11.60
C ILE A 18 4.22 29.71 11.27
N PHE A 19 3.99 30.09 10.01
CA PHE A 19 4.01 31.50 9.62
C PHE A 19 2.96 32.31 10.40
N LYS A 20 3.36 33.47 10.91
CA LYS A 20 2.48 34.34 11.73
C LYS A 20 1.26 34.84 10.95
N HIS A 21 1.41 35.07 9.66
CA HIS A 21 0.34 35.58 8.80
C HIS A 21 -0.18 34.44 7.90
N PRO A 22 -1.46 34.06 8.03
CA PRO A 22 -2.05 33.07 7.17
C PRO A 22 -2.32 33.63 5.77
N ILE A 23 -2.39 32.76 4.78
CA ILE A 23 -2.86 33.12 3.44
C ILE A 23 -4.39 33.09 3.43
N ASP A 24 -5.02 34.25 3.28
CA ASP A 24 -6.47 34.46 3.33
C ASP A 24 -7.20 34.11 2.03
N THR A 25 -6.46 33.77 0.97
CA THR A 25 -7.01 33.43 -0.34
C THR A 25 -6.82 31.96 -0.67
N GLY A 26 -7.69 31.42 -1.53
CA GLY A 26 -7.56 30.10 -2.13
C GLY A 26 -6.91 30.15 -3.51
N PHE A 27 -6.63 28.98 -4.08
CA PHE A 27 -6.01 28.88 -5.40
C PHE A 27 -6.83 29.49 -6.54
N LEU A 28 -8.16 29.54 -6.39
CA LEU A 28 -9.05 30.15 -7.39
C LEU A 28 -8.82 31.68 -7.54
N HIS A 29 -8.51 32.35 -6.43
CA HIS A 29 -8.27 33.78 -6.40
C HIS A 29 -6.78 34.12 -6.57
N GLY A 30 -5.91 33.11 -6.47
CA GLY A 30 -4.47 33.27 -6.55
C GLY A 30 -3.85 33.91 -5.32
N LEU A 31 -2.53 34.12 -5.41
CA LEU A 31 -1.74 34.78 -4.35
C LEU A 31 -1.78 36.30 -4.56
N LYS A 32 -2.18 37.08 -3.54
CA LYS A 32 -2.40 38.51 -3.66
C LYS A 32 -1.13 39.34 -3.68
N ASP A 33 -0.11 38.90 -2.97
CA ASP A 33 1.13 39.65 -2.79
C ASP A 33 2.38 38.77 -2.77
N ILE A 34 3.53 39.42 -2.79
CA ILE A 34 4.84 38.75 -2.77
C ILE A 34 5.05 37.92 -1.50
N TYR A 35 4.44 38.33 -0.40
CA TYR A 35 4.56 37.64 0.89
C TYR A 35 3.85 36.27 0.85
N HIS A 36 2.66 36.20 0.26
CA HIS A 36 1.95 34.93 0.02
C HIS A 36 2.76 34.01 -0.88
N VAL A 37 3.41 34.54 -1.92
CA VAL A 37 4.29 33.77 -2.81
C VAL A 37 5.48 33.20 -2.06
N LEU A 38 6.12 33.99 -1.20
CA LEU A 38 7.26 33.53 -0.39
C LEU A 38 6.87 32.44 0.60
N ILE A 39 5.74 32.58 1.31
CA ILE A 39 5.22 31.57 2.23
C ILE A 39 4.97 30.26 1.47
N GLU A 40 4.22 30.33 0.36
CA GLU A 40 3.86 29.14 -0.40
C GLU A 40 5.11 28.45 -0.99
N SER A 41 6.09 29.20 -1.51
CA SER A 41 7.33 28.64 -2.05
C SER A 41 8.18 27.95 -0.98
N ARG A 42 8.28 28.52 0.23
CA ARG A 42 9.02 27.89 1.34
C ARG A 42 8.35 26.63 1.83
N THR A 43 7.04 26.64 1.96
CA THR A 43 6.26 25.43 2.31
C THR A 43 6.38 24.35 1.24
N ALA A 44 6.33 24.71 -0.04
CA ALA A 44 6.54 23.79 -1.14
C ALA A 44 7.96 23.19 -1.13
N ALA A 45 8.99 24.02 -0.87
CA ALA A 45 10.38 23.55 -0.74
C ALA A 45 10.54 22.54 0.42
N LEU A 46 9.90 22.80 1.57
CA LEU A 46 9.84 21.83 2.69
C LEU A 46 9.23 20.50 2.25
N ALA A 47 8.10 20.55 1.57
CA ALA A 47 7.42 19.34 1.07
C ALA A 47 8.30 18.54 0.11
N LEU A 48 8.95 19.21 -0.85
CA LEU A 48 9.87 18.58 -1.80
C LEU A 48 11.08 17.94 -1.10
N ASN A 49 11.72 18.64 -0.17
CA ASN A 49 12.85 18.10 0.59
C ASN A 49 12.45 16.85 1.39
N ASN A 50 11.30 16.89 2.04
CA ASN A 50 10.82 15.76 2.84
C ASN A 50 10.43 14.54 1.99
N GLN A 51 10.00 14.75 0.75
CA GLN A 51 9.61 13.68 -0.16
C GLN A 51 10.79 13.06 -0.93
N SER A 52 11.78 13.86 -1.28
CA SER A 52 12.88 13.43 -2.17
C SER A 52 13.69 12.27 -1.60
N GLY A 53 14.03 12.28 -0.32
CA GLY A 53 14.86 11.23 0.31
C GLY A 53 14.18 9.85 0.29
N PRO A 54 13.04 9.66 0.98
CA PRO A 54 12.36 8.36 1.02
C PRO A 54 11.92 7.86 -0.35
N LEU A 55 11.51 8.75 -1.25
CA LEU A 55 11.12 8.38 -2.61
C LEU A 55 12.32 7.80 -3.38
N LYS A 56 13.48 8.44 -3.29
CA LYS A 56 14.72 7.94 -3.90
C LYS A 56 15.06 6.52 -3.43
N PHE A 57 14.93 6.24 -2.14
CA PHE A 57 15.22 4.90 -1.61
C PHE A 57 14.21 3.86 -2.08
N THR A 58 12.92 4.17 -2.10
CA THR A 58 11.88 3.24 -2.55
C THR A 58 11.97 2.97 -4.05
N GLU A 59 12.26 3.98 -4.85
CA GLU A 59 12.47 3.81 -6.29
C GLU A 59 13.72 2.97 -6.59
N TYR A 60 14.81 3.20 -5.88
CA TYR A 60 16.04 2.41 -6.03
C TYR A 60 15.80 0.95 -5.63
N LEU A 61 15.12 0.69 -4.50
CA LEU A 61 14.71 -0.65 -4.10
C LEU A 61 13.86 -1.31 -5.18
N SER A 62 12.84 -0.60 -5.66
CA SER A 62 11.95 -1.07 -6.73
C SER A 62 12.76 -1.52 -7.96
N ARG A 63 13.71 -0.70 -8.38
CA ARG A 63 14.57 -1.00 -9.53
C ARG A 63 15.39 -2.26 -9.33
N ARG A 64 16.02 -2.41 -8.17
CA ARG A 64 16.82 -3.61 -7.84
C ARG A 64 15.97 -4.87 -7.79
N VAL A 65 14.82 -4.83 -7.14
CA VAL A 65 13.92 -5.98 -7.05
C VAL A 65 13.34 -6.34 -8.42
N GLN A 66 13.07 -5.35 -9.29
CA GLN A 66 12.67 -5.61 -10.67
C GLN A 66 13.73 -6.38 -11.45
N LEU A 67 15.01 -6.00 -11.33
CA LEU A 67 16.11 -6.70 -12.01
C LEU A 67 16.21 -8.16 -11.57
N VAL A 68 16.10 -8.43 -10.27
CA VAL A 68 16.09 -9.81 -9.75
C VAL A 68 14.83 -10.55 -10.18
N GLY A 69 13.68 -9.91 -10.12
CA GLY A 69 12.40 -10.52 -10.49
C GLY A 69 12.31 -10.94 -11.97
N MET A 70 13.07 -10.29 -12.85
CA MET A 70 13.07 -10.61 -14.29
C MET A 70 13.56 -12.02 -14.60
N GLU A 71 14.30 -12.66 -13.71
CA GLU A 71 14.72 -14.05 -13.84
C GLU A 71 13.53 -15.01 -13.98
N LEU A 72 12.41 -14.73 -13.30
CA LEU A 72 11.18 -15.51 -13.42
C LEU A 72 10.37 -15.00 -14.61
N SER A 73 10.68 -15.48 -15.80
CA SER A 73 10.18 -14.87 -17.03
C SER A 73 8.88 -15.47 -17.56
N ARG A 74 8.59 -16.77 -17.31
CA ARG A 74 7.55 -17.48 -18.03
C ARG A 74 6.50 -18.12 -17.13
N LEU A 75 5.24 -18.01 -17.58
CA LEU A 75 4.12 -18.74 -17.01
C LEU A 75 3.78 -19.92 -17.94
N HIS A 76 3.85 -21.14 -17.42
CA HIS A 76 3.48 -22.37 -18.12
C HIS A 76 2.09 -22.83 -17.71
N HIS A 77 1.23 -23.13 -18.68
CA HIS A 77 -0.09 -23.65 -18.40
C HIS A 77 -0.01 -25.14 -18.01
N GLY A 78 -0.77 -25.52 -16.98
CA GLY A 78 -0.85 -26.88 -16.48
C GLY A 78 -0.28 -27.05 -15.08
N ASP A 79 -0.08 -28.29 -14.68
CA ASP A 79 0.49 -28.66 -13.37
C ASP A 79 1.87 -29.28 -13.55
N CYS A 80 2.84 -28.84 -12.77
CA CYS A 80 4.18 -29.44 -12.73
C CYS A 80 4.24 -30.76 -11.95
N GLY A 81 3.16 -31.16 -11.28
CA GLY A 81 3.09 -32.37 -10.46
C GLY A 81 3.87 -32.29 -9.14
N SER A 82 4.34 -31.11 -8.74
CA SER A 82 5.09 -30.94 -7.50
C SER A 82 4.27 -31.36 -6.26
N LYS A 83 4.92 -32.09 -5.37
CA LYS A 83 4.39 -32.48 -4.06
C LYS A 83 4.82 -31.52 -2.93
N HIS A 84 5.59 -30.47 -3.25
CA HIS A 84 5.98 -29.47 -2.27
C HIS A 84 4.84 -28.50 -1.99
N HIS A 85 4.48 -28.41 -0.74
CA HIS A 85 3.40 -27.56 -0.24
C HIS A 85 3.93 -26.65 0.87
N LEU A 86 3.33 -25.48 0.98
CA LEU A 86 3.46 -24.63 2.14
C LEU A 86 2.27 -24.93 3.08
N GLU A 87 2.56 -25.31 4.33
CA GLU A 87 1.51 -25.53 5.32
C GLU A 87 1.17 -24.20 6.00
N ILE A 88 -0.10 -23.81 5.89
CA ILE A 88 -0.60 -22.55 6.45
C ILE A 88 -1.78 -22.86 7.36
N GLN A 89 -1.76 -22.33 8.59
CA GLN A 89 -2.90 -22.33 9.47
C GLN A 89 -3.79 -21.14 9.14
N VAL A 90 -4.99 -21.40 8.64
CA VAL A 90 -5.95 -20.36 8.26
C VAL A 90 -6.56 -19.75 9.52
N ARG A 91 -6.36 -18.45 9.72
CA ARG A 91 -6.91 -17.69 10.86
C ARG A 91 -8.13 -16.91 10.40
N GLY A 92 -9.12 -16.81 11.28
CA GLY A 92 -10.26 -15.92 11.09
C GLY A 92 -9.89 -14.46 11.28
N GLU A 93 -10.88 -13.60 11.15
CA GLU A 93 -10.70 -12.16 11.40
C GLU A 93 -10.23 -11.94 12.85
N ARG A 94 -9.15 -11.21 13.02
CA ARG A 94 -8.69 -10.72 14.34
C ARG A 94 -9.33 -9.37 14.60
N GLN A 95 -9.74 -9.13 15.86
CA GLN A 95 -10.09 -7.78 16.31
C GLN A 95 -8.93 -6.81 15.95
N GLY A 96 -9.22 -5.83 15.10
CA GLY A 96 -8.24 -4.84 14.63
C GLY A 96 -7.50 -5.17 13.32
N SER A 97 -7.69 -6.36 12.72
CA SER A 97 -7.15 -6.69 11.40
C SER A 97 -8.27 -6.72 10.36
N VAL A 98 -8.16 -5.89 9.34
CA VAL A 98 -9.15 -5.78 8.25
C VAL A 98 -9.13 -6.98 7.29
N MET A 99 -8.20 -7.93 7.44
CA MET A 99 -8.02 -9.02 6.49
C MET A 99 -7.97 -10.38 7.20
N SER A 100 -8.91 -11.27 6.85
CA SER A 100 -8.81 -12.70 7.14
C SER A 100 -7.75 -13.36 6.25
N ASP A 101 -7.12 -14.43 6.73
CA ASP A 101 -6.15 -15.21 5.95
C ASP A 101 -6.77 -15.74 4.64
N LEU A 102 -8.08 -16.01 4.61
CA LEU A 102 -8.80 -16.41 3.39
C LEU A 102 -8.68 -15.38 2.27
N ARG A 103 -8.69 -14.09 2.61
CA ARG A 103 -8.52 -13.03 1.62
C ARG A 103 -7.10 -12.99 1.06
N LEU A 104 -6.09 -13.27 1.89
CA LEU A 104 -4.69 -13.32 1.46
C LEU A 104 -4.38 -14.54 0.60
N LEU A 105 -5.06 -15.66 0.88
CA LEU A 105 -4.87 -16.93 0.18
C LEU A 105 -5.79 -17.10 -1.02
N GLU A 106 -6.69 -16.14 -1.27
CA GLU A 106 -7.69 -16.22 -2.34
C GLU A 106 -7.02 -16.50 -3.70
N GLY A 107 -7.52 -17.55 -4.37
CA GLY A 107 -7.02 -17.98 -5.67
C GLY A 107 -5.78 -18.85 -5.63
N MET A 108 -5.14 -19.06 -4.47
CA MET A 108 -4.07 -20.05 -4.32
C MET A 108 -4.67 -21.47 -4.27
N ASN A 109 -3.99 -22.44 -4.89
CA ASN A 109 -4.48 -23.81 -4.90
C ASN A 109 -4.04 -24.57 -3.64
N TYR A 110 -5.00 -25.10 -2.88
CA TYR A 110 -4.75 -25.96 -1.74
C TYR A 110 -5.13 -27.43 -2.07
N LEU A 111 -4.50 -28.36 -1.35
CA LEU A 111 -4.84 -29.78 -1.45
C LEU A 111 -6.05 -30.04 -0.54
N ASP A 112 -7.15 -30.42 -1.16
CA ASP A 112 -8.34 -30.89 -0.46
C ASP A 112 -8.09 -32.35 -0.03
N GLU A 113 -8.00 -32.58 1.27
CA GLU A 113 -7.67 -33.91 1.82
C GLU A 113 -8.76 -34.95 1.60
N GLU A 114 -10.02 -34.52 1.43
CA GLU A 114 -11.14 -35.43 1.19
C GLU A 114 -11.16 -35.95 -0.25
N THR A 115 -10.88 -35.07 -1.20
CA THR A 115 -10.94 -35.42 -2.64
C THR A 115 -9.57 -35.74 -3.23
N GLY A 116 -8.48 -35.43 -2.55
CA GLY A 116 -7.10 -35.53 -3.05
C GLY A 116 -6.78 -34.61 -4.22
N LYS A 117 -7.65 -33.64 -4.51
CA LYS A 117 -7.52 -32.70 -5.64
C LYS A 117 -7.14 -31.29 -5.19
N TYR A 118 -6.48 -30.57 -6.09
CA TYR A 118 -6.20 -29.15 -5.85
C TYR A 118 -7.42 -28.29 -6.17
N ARG A 119 -7.80 -27.43 -5.21
CA ARG A 119 -8.88 -26.46 -5.36
C ARG A 119 -8.38 -25.06 -5.04
N PRO A 120 -8.85 -24.01 -5.73
CA PRO A 120 -8.52 -22.66 -5.37
C PRO A 120 -9.25 -22.26 -4.09
N VAL A 121 -8.55 -21.60 -3.17
CA VAL A 121 -9.13 -21.02 -1.97
C VAL A 121 -10.09 -19.90 -2.37
N ARG A 122 -11.27 -19.89 -1.77
CA ARG A 122 -12.30 -18.85 -1.95
C ARG A 122 -12.57 -18.15 -0.63
N ARG A 123 -13.00 -16.90 -0.69
CA ARG A 123 -13.44 -16.15 0.52
C ARG A 123 -14.61 -16.83 1.22
N SER A 124 -15.45 -17.57 0.49
CA SER A 124 -16.57 -18.32 1.00
C SER A 124 -16.18 -19.57 1.78
N ASP A 125 -14.92 -20.00 1.70
CA ASP A 125 -14.45 -21.27 2.31
C ASP A 125 -14.21 -21.13 3.81
N THR A 126 -15.20 -20.64 4.53
CA THR A 126 -15.15 -20.42 5.99
C THR A 126 -14.86 -21.71 6.77
N HIS A 127 -15.14 -22.88 6.19
CA HIS A 127 -14.85 -24.20 6.76
C HIS A 127 -13.34 -24.49 6.90
N LEU A 128 -12.48 -23.71 6.23
CA LEU A 128 -11.01 -23.80 6.33
C LEU A 128 -10.47 -23.02 7.53
N ILE A 129 -11.26 -22.12 8.13
CA ILE A 129 -10.83 -21.32 9.27
C ILE A 129 -10.51 -22.25 10.47
N GLY A 130 -9.35 -22.05 11.06
CA GLY A 130 -8.83 -22.87 12.15
C GLY A 130 -8.10 -24.13 11.68
N LYS A 131 -8.21 -24.52 10.42
CA LYS A 131 -7.52 -25.69 9.86
C LYS A 131 -6.12 -25.34 9.34
N ARG A 132 -5.26 -26.34 9.30
CA ARG A 132 -3.97 -26.28 8.65
C ARG A 132 -4.11 -26.86 7.24
N ILE A 133 -3.88 -26.04 6.23
CA ILE A 133 -4.02 -26.43 4.81
C ILE A 133 -2.66 -26.46 4.10
N LYS A 134 -2.56 -27.35 3.11
CA LYS A 134 -1.37 -27.51 2.27
C LYS A 134 -1.58 -26.75 0.95
N VAL A 135 -0.86 -25.65 0.78
CA VAL A 135 -1.03 -24.74 -0.37
C VAL A 135 0.11 -24.89 -1.36
N ARG A 136 -0.20 -24.92 -2.64
CA ARG A 136 0.79 -24.87 -3.72
C ARG A 136 1.29 -23.44 -3.87
N THR A 137 2.61 -23.29 -3.97
CA THR A 137 3.26 -21.98 -4.10
C THR A 137 4.30 -22.00 -5.21
N VAL A 138 4.68 -20.80 -5.65
CA VAL A 138 5.75 -20.59 -6.63
C VAL A 138 7.09 -21.19 -6.13
N LEU A 139 7.35 -21.08 -4.82
CA LEU A 139 8.59 -21.60 -4.20
C LEU A 139 8.72 -23.11 -4.29
N GLY A 140 7.60 -23.83 -4.30
CA GLY A 140 7.58 -25.29 -4.42
C GLY A 140 7.40 -25.79 -5.87
N CYS A 141 7.44 -24.94 -6.86
CA CYS A 141 7.23 -25.32 -8.25
C CYS A 141 8.41 -26.15 -8.78
N GLN A 142 8.13 -27.32 -9.34
CA GLN A 142 9.12 -28.23 -9.95
C GLN A 142 8.99 -28.27 -11.48
N HIS A 143 8.67 -27.15 -12.10
CA HIS A 143 8.64 -27.08 -13.56
C HIS A 143 10.07 -27.23 -14.12
N LYS A 144 10.17 -27.89 -15.31
CA LYS A 144 11.48 -28.16 -15.95
C LYS A 144 12.22 -26.90 -16.40
N ASP A 145 11.48 -25.82 -16.71
CA ASP A 145 12.05 -24.53 -17.03
C ASP A 145 12.45 -23.81 -15.72
N PRO A 146 13.74 -23.55 -15.46
CA PRO A 146 14.20 -22.93 -14.22
C PRO A 146 13.70 -21.47 -14.08
N ASN A 147 13.39 -20.81 -15.20
CA ASN A 147 12.90 -19.43 -15.24
C ASN A 147 11.38 -19.39 -15.40
N GLY A 148 10.69 -20.52 -15.18
CA GLY A 148 9.25 -20.66 -15.37
C GLY A 148 8.52 -21.20 -14.16
N VAL A 149 7.24 -20.85 -14.05
CA VAL A 149 6.32 -21.36 -13.04
C VAL A 149 5.06 -21.90 -13.71
N CYS A 150 4.52 -23.00 -13.21
CA CYS A 150 3.26 -23.53 -13.70
C CYS A 150 2.05 -22.77 -13.13
N SER A 151 0.95 -22.74 -13.89
CA SER A 151 -0.28 -22.05 -13.49
C SER A 151 -0.90 -22.60 -12.20
N THR A 152 -0.74 -23.90 -11.92
CA THR A 152 -1.23 -24.51 -10.68
C THR A 152 -0.48 -23.99 -9.44
N CYS A 153 0.85 -23.84 -9.50
CA CYS A 153 1.64 -23.28 -8.44
C CYS A 153 1.46 -21.76 -8.28
N PHE A 154 1.19 -21.07 -9.37
CA PHE A 154 0.94 -19.64 -9.36
C PHE A 154 -0.48 -19.29 -8.87
N GLY A 155 -1.44 -20.19 -9.08
CA GLY A 155 -2.83 -19.99 -8.71
C GLY A 155 -3.68 -19.31 -9.79
N GLU A 156 -4.91 -18.91 -9.42
CA GLU A 156 -5.89 -18.36 -10.37
C GLU A 156 -5.47 -17.03 -11.01
N ALA A 157 -4.61 -16.27 -10.36
CA ALA A 157 -4.05 -15.04 -10.92
C ALA A 157 -3.32 -15.27 -12.25
N SER A 158 -2.89 -16.53 -12.51
CA SER A 158 -2.30 -16.95 -13.78
C SER A 158 -3.20 -16.71 -15.00
N ARG A 159 -4.52 -16.70 -14.80
CA ARG A 159 -5.51 -16.48 -15.89
C ARG A 159 -5.47 -15.07 -16.45
N ASN A 160 -5.04 -14.11 -15.64
CA ASN A 160 -5.04 -12.67 -15.98
C ASN A 160 -3.69 -12.22 -16.56
N ILE A 161 -2.69 -13.12 -16.63
CA ILE A 161 -1.36 -12.79 -17.13
C ILE A 161 -1.24 -13.16 -18.59
N ALA A 162 -0.95 -12.20 -19.44
CA ALA A 162 -0.74 -12.43 -20.86
C ALA A 162 0.53 -13.26 -21.11
N ARG A 163 0.47 -14.20 -22.06
CA ARG A 163 1.53 -15.20 -22.37
C ARG A 163 2.93 -14.64 -22.58
N TYR A 164 3.03 -13.41 -23.05
CA TYR A 164 4.32 -12.78 -23.42
C TYR A 164 4.86 -11.82 -22.38
N ARG A 165 4.20 -11.74 -21.20
CA ARG A 165 4.68 -10.86 -20.13
C ARG A 165 5.67 -11.59 -19.24
N ASN A 166 6.74 -10.91 -18.87
CA ASN A 166 7.64 -11.39 -17.84
C ASN A 166 6.91 -11.44 -16.49
N LEU A 167 6.76 -12.64 -15.94
CA LEU A 167 5.95 -12.92 -14.76
C LEU A 167 6.51 -12.22 -13.53
N GLY A 168 7.80 -12.33 -13.29
CA GLY A 168 8.45 -11.74 -12.13
C GLY A 168 8.43 -10.22 -12.17
N HIS A 169 8.62 -9.64 -13.34
CA HIS A 169 8.51 -8.18 -13.49
C HIS A 169 7.10 -7.68 -13.16
N TYR A 170 6.06 -8.38 -13.64
CA TYR A 170 4.67 -8.07 -13.32
C TYR A 170 4.39 -8.12 -11.80
N CYS A 171 4.83 -9.20 -11.14
CA CYS A 171 4.63 -9.36 -9.69
C CYS A 171 5.39 -8.31 -8.88
N VAL A 172 6.62 -7.99 -9.28
CA VAL A 172 7.45 -7.01 -8.59
C VAL A 172 6.88 -5.61 -8.71
N ILE A 173 6.37 -5.21 -9.88
CA ILE A 173 5.72 -3.91 -10.04
C ILE A 173 4.53 -3.79 -9.09
N ALA A 174 3.65 -4.80 -9.04
CA ALA A 174 2.50 -4.79 -8.14
C ALA A 174 2.91 -4.66 -6.67
N PHE A 175 3.96 -5.37 -6.25
CA PHE A 175 4.48 -5.34 -4.89
C PHE A 175 5.15 -4.00 -4.54
N THR A 176 6.04 -3.51 -5.40
CA THR A 176 6.81 -2.28 -5.15
C THR A 176 5.93 -1.04 -5.21
N GLN A 177 4.86 -1.03 -6.02
CA GLN A 177 3.89 0.04 -6.05
C GLN A 177 3.19 0.20 -4.70
N ILE A 178 2.81 -0.90 -4.06
CA ILE A 178 2.20 -0.88 -2.72
C ILE A 178 3.17 -0.29 -1.70
N ILE A 179 4.44 -0.72 -1.70
CA ILE A 179 5.47 -0.20 -0.79
C ILE A 179 5.66 1.31 -0.97
N THR A 180 5.79 1.77 -2.22
CA THR A 180 5.95 3.20 -2.50
C THR A 180 4.77 4.02 -2.00
N GLN A 181 3.55 3.54 -2.22
CA GLN A 181 2.33 4.20 -1.71
C GLN A 181 2.26 4.20 -0.19
N MET A 182 2.66 3.10 0.47
CA MET A 182 2.71 3.04 1.94
C MET A 182 3.70 4.05 2.52
N VAL A 183 4.88 4.21 1.92
CA VAL A 183 5.88 5.21 2.35
C VAL A 183 5.34 6.62 2.21
N LEU A 184 4.64 6.93 1.12
CA LEU A 184 3.98 8.23 0.92
C LEU A 184 2.85 8.46 1.92
N SER A 185 2.01 7.45 2.16
CA SER A 185 0.88 7.51 3.10
C SER A 185 1.34 7.66 4.56
N THR A 186 2.39 6.96 4.98
CA THR A 186 2.91 7.03 6.34
C THR A 186 3.30 8.46 6.73
N LYS A 187 3.85 9.24 5.79
CA LYS A 187 4.16 10.65 6.03
C LYS A 187 2.92 11.50 6.32
N HIS A 188 1.83 11.25 5.60
CA HIS A 188 0.57 11.96 5.86
C HIS A 188 0.02 11.62 7.25
N HIS A 189 0.16 10.36 7.69
CA HIS A 189 -0.26 9.94 9.03
C HIS A 189 0.63 10.51 10.13
N ILE A 190 1.95 10.54 9.95
CA ILE A 190 2.88 11.13 10.92
C ILE A 190 2.66 12.65 11.03
N SER A 191 2.47 13.32 9.89
CA SER A 191 2.16 14.75 9.86
C SER A 191 0.83 15.08 10.57
N SER A 192 -0.17 14.21 10.45
CA SER A 192 -1.45 14.36 11.15
C SER A 192 -1.35 14.04 12.64
N ALA A 193 -0.49 13.10 13.04
CA ALA A 193 -0.26 12.77 14.45
C ALA A 193 0.58 13.83 15.20
N THR A 194 1.39 14.60 14.47
CA THR A 194 2.12 15.77 14.99
C THR A 194 1.30 17.04 14.94
N ALA A 195 0.08 17.02 14.41
CA ALA A 195 -0.86 18.11 14.60
C ALA A 195 -1.07 18.25 16.12
N SER A 196 -0.38 19.20 16.71
CA SER A 196 -0.42 19.48 18.13
C SER A 196 -1.87 19.63 18.57
N VAL A 197 -2.25 18.88 19.58
CA VAL A 197 -3.48 19.16 20.32
C VAL A 197 -3.35 20.61 20.76
N VAL A 198 -4.09 21.52 20.13
CA VAL A 198 -4.16 22.89 20.55
C VAL A 198 -4.82 22.86 21.91
N GLN A 199 -4.02 23.01 22.98
CA GLN A 199 -4.55 23.23 24.31
C GLN A 199 -5.16 24.64 24.31
N LEU A 200 -6.46 24.68 24.12
CA LEU A 200 -7.20 25.93 24.24
C LEU A 200 -7.19 26.33 25.72
N HIS A 201 -6.78 27.57 25.99
CA HIS A 201 -6.86 28.13 27.31
C HIS A 201 -8.33 28.13 27.77
N ASP A 202 -8.59 27.93 29.07
CA ASP A 202 -9.94 27.80 29.64
C ASP A 202 -10.89 28.92 29.21
N ASN A 203 -10.39 30.15 29.06
CA ASN A 203 -11.17 31.28 28.55
C ASN A 203 -11.65 31.08 27.10
N ALA A 204 -10.84 30.45 26.22
CA ALA A 204 -11.23 30.16 24.83
C ALA A 204 -12.25 29.02 24.79
N LEU A 205 -12.12 28.03 25.67
CA LEU A 205 -13.10 26.94 25.81
C LEU A 205 -14.47 27.48 26.27
N ASN A 206 -14.50 28.42 27.20
CA ASN A 206 -15.75 29.03 27.67
C ASN A 206 -16.44 29.86 26.58
N HIS A 207 -15.69 30.55 25.71
CA HIS A 207 -16.26 31.26 24.57
C HIS A 207 -16.82 30.29 23.51
N LEU A 208 -16.17 29.17 23.29
CA LEU A 208 -16.67 28.15 22.32
C LEU A 208 -17.92 27.43 22.84
N ARG A 209 -18.03 27.25 24.18
CA ARG A 209 -19.25 26.67 24.80
C ARG A 209 -20.44 27.63 24.75
N ALA A 210 -20.20 28.92 24.89
CA ALA A 210 -21.26 29.94 24.81
C ALA A 210 -21.84 30.15 23.38
N ILE A 211 -21.24 29.57 22.35
CA ILE A 211 -21.75 29.60 20.96
C ILE A 211 -22.65 28.40 20.67
N GLN A 212 -22.67 27.39 21.54
CA GLN A 212 -23.49 26.18 21.38
C GLN A 212 -24.85 26.23 22.11
N ASP A 213 -25.04 27.19 22.99
CA ASP A 213 -26.32 27.53 23.65
C ASP A 213 -27.02 28.69 22.90
#